data_ea6d5ef44f2bd54ca39fcb447d6b0962
#
_entry.id   ea6d5ef44f2bd54ca39fcb447d6b0962
#
_cell.length_a   1.000
_cell.length_b   1.000
_cell.length_c   1.000
_cell.angle_alpha   90.00
_cell.angle_beta   90.00
_cell.angle_gamma   90.00
#
_symmetry.space_group_name_H-M   'P 1'
#
loop_
_entity.id
_entity.type
_entity.pdbx_description
1 polymer ?
#
loop_
_entity_poly.entity_id
_entity_poly.type
_entity_poly.pdbx_seq_one_letter_code
_entity_poly.pdbx_strand_id
1 'polypeptide(L)'
;MYSKDGETYFIVDAHVALWDARPENQRNIHGKQFIDCFYDYHRNLSPESEVWPYEDYLYQGGERLLRDLFENGYVDHAIFQPAHLGAFYNNGFGQTEEAFALARTHPGKLTYNHNFDPRLEQAGLDRLRRDAERFGLKGVKLYTAEWQGGSRGYKLDDKWTYKYFEACQELGIKNIHVHKGPTIRPLDRDAFDVADVDHVATDFTDLNFVVEHCGLPRLEDFCWIATQEPNVHAGLAVAMPFIHTRPKYFAQIIGELLYWLDEDRIQFSSDYAIWTPRWLIERFVDFQIPEDLPEYAPLTVDQKKKILGLNAAAMYDIPVPAELQLAPVEPQAVSVA
;
A
#
# COMPACT_ATOMS: atom_id res chain seq x y z
N MET A 1 -8.09 -11.25 12.93
CA MET A 1 -8.22 -10.36 14.12
C MET A 1 -7.06 -10.60 15.07
N TYR A 2 -6.58 -9.54 15.68
CA TYR A 2 -5.58 -9.59 16.74
C TYR A 2 -6.18 -9.10 18.06
N SER A 3 -5.95 -9.82 19.16
CA SER A 3 -6.47 -9.40 20.47
C SER A 3 -5.34 -9.31 21.49
N LYS A 4 -5.30 -8.22 22.25
CA LYS A 4 -4.32 -7.97 23.30
C LYS A 4 -4.89 -7.03 24.37
N ASP A 5 -4.62 -7.31 25.64
CA ASP A 5 -4.97 -6.49 26.80
C ASP A 5 -6.48 -6.11 26.87
N GLY A 6 -7.36 -7.01 26.39
CA GLY A 6 -8.80 -6.81 26.37
C GLY A 6 -9.31 -6.08 25.13
N GLU A 7 -8.42 -5.59 24.26
CA GLU A 7 -8.75 -4.94 23.00
C GLU A 7 -8.68 -5.91 21.83
N THR A 8 -9.54 -5.73 20.84
CA THR A 8 -9.53 -6.50 19.59
C THR A 8 -9.43 -5.55 18.39
N TYR A 9 -8.57 -5.92 17.45
CA TYR A 9 -8.24 -5.15 16.26
C TYR A 9 -8.70 -5.92 15.03
N PHE A 10 -9.53 -5.29 14.20
CA PHE A 10 -9.84 -5.76 12.86
C PHE A 10 -8.69 -5.36 11.94
N ILE A 11 -8.10 -6.32 11.24
CA ILE A 11 -6.86 -6.10 10.47
C ILE A 11 -7.15 -6.14 8.98
N VAL A 12 -6.92 -5.01 8.30
CA VAL A 12 -6.88 -4.95 6.84
C VAL A 12 -5.46 -4.62 6.40
N ASP A 13 -4.84 -5.54 5.69
CA ASP A 13 -3.54 -5.30 5.07
C ASP A 13 -3.76 -4.67 3.69
N ALA A 14 -3.56 -3.37 3.58
CA ALA A 14 -3.87 -2.61 2.37
C ALA A 14 -2.83 -2.76 1.25
N HIS A 15 -1.73 -3.50 1.48
CA HIS A 15 -0.71 -3.71 0.46
C HIS A 15 -0.12 -5.11 0.54
N VAL A 16 -0.63 -6.01 -0.30
CA VAL A 16 -0.06 -7.35 -0.48
C VAL A 16 0.20 -7.64 -1.95
N ALA A 17 1.20 -8.44 -2.25
CA ALA A 17 1.56 -8.83 -3.60
C ALA A 17 1.93 -10.31 -3.69
N LEU A 18 1.78 -10.88 -4.87
CA LEU A 18 2.34 -12.15 -5.29
C LEU A 18 3.37 -11.88 -6.39
N TRP A 19 4.43 -12.68 -6.46
CA TRP A 19 5.40 -12.53 -7.53
C TRP A 19 6.10 -13.83 -7.94
N ASP A 20 6.61 -13.80 -9.18
CA ASP A 20 7.56 -14.79 -9.71
C ASP A 20 8.80 -14.07 -10.23
N ALA A 21 9.86 -14.12 -9.45
CA ALA A 21 11.16 -13.56 -9.79
C ALA A 21 12.23 -14.64 -10.03
N ARG A 22 11.82 -15.89 -10.22
CA ARG A 22 12.73 -17.00 -10.49
C ARG A 22 13.52 -16.78 -11.78
N PRO A 23 14.73 -17.33 -11.91
CA PRO A 23 15.63 -17.10 -13.06
C PRO A 23 14.96 -17.33 -14.42
N GLU A 24 14.09 -18.34 -14.54
CA GLU A 24 13.36 -18.65 -15.78
C GLU A 24 12.35 -17.60 -16.21
N ASN A 25 11.83 -16.78 -15.28
CA ASN A 25 10.96 -15.65 -15.56
C ASN A 25 11.73 -14.34 -15.80
N GLN A 26 13.01 -14.26 -15.40
CA GLN A 26 13.80 -13.05 -15.62
C GLN A 26 14.11 -12.86 -17.12
N ARG A 27 13.69 -11.73 -17.68
CA ARG A 27 13.94 -11.36 -19.08
C ARG A 27 15.37 -10.90 -19.32
N ASN A 28 15.98 -10.28 -18.31
CA ASN A 28 17.30 -9.67 -18.39
C ASN A 28 17.89 -9.47 -16.99
N ILE A 29 19.09 -8.91 -16.93
CA ILE A 29 19.80 -8.65 -15.66
C ILE A 29 19.03 -7.74 -14.70
N HIS A 30 18.14 -6.88 -15.22
CA HIS A 30 17.36 -5.95 -14.38
C HIS A 30 16.31 -6.66 -13.54
N GLY A 31 15.77 -7.81 -13.99
CA GLY A 31 14.91 -8.67 -13.17
C GLY A 31 15.63 -9.17 -11.93
N LYS A 32 16.87 -9.66 -12.11
CA LYS A 32 17.70 -10.06 -10.97
C LYS A 32 18.04 -8.89 -10.05
N GLN A 33 18.43 -7.74 -10.60
CA GLN A 33 18.75 -6.55 -9.81
C GLN A 33 17.58 -6.08 -8.96
N PHE A 34 16.35 -6.18 -9.49
CA PHE A 34 15.14 -5.79 -8.79
C PHE A 34 14.88 -6.71 -7.60
N ILE A 35 14.84 -8.03 -7.80
CA ILE A 35 14.56 -8.98 -6.71
C ILE A 35 15.69 -9.03 -5.67
N ASP A 36 16.95 -8.86 -6.06
CA ASP A 36 18.06 -8.75 -5.13
C ASP A 36 17.87 -7.53 -4.18
N CYS A 37 17.44 -6.39 -4.73
CA CYS A 37 17.15 -5.18 -3.94
C CYS A 37 15.96 -5.38 -2.99
N PHE A 38 14.91 -6.05 -3.43
CA PHE A 38 13.78 -6.46 -2.58
C PHE A 38 14.23 -7.37 -1.44
N TYR A 39 15.06 -8.36 -1.75
CA TYR A 39 15.61 -9.24 -0.74
C TYR A 39 16.52 -8.51 0.26
N ASP A 40 17.29 -7.51 -0.19
CA ASP A 40 18.08 -6.66 0.70
C ASP A 40 17.19 -5.89 1.68
N TYR A 41 16.03 -5.36 1.25
CA TYR A 41 15.06 -4.76 2.15
C TYR A 41 14.51 -5.79 3.14
N HIS A 42 14.10 -6.96 2.67
CA HIS A 42 13.61 -8.04 3.51
C HIS A 42 14.61 -8.38 4.63
N ARG A 43 15.81 -8.80 4.28
CA ARG A 43 16.81 -9.27 5.26
C ARG A 43 17.34 -8.19 6.19
N ASN A 44 17.41 -6.92 5.73
CA ASN A 44 17.98 -5.84 6.52
C ASN A 44 16.98 -5.16 7.46
N LEU A 45 15.70 -5.30 7.20
CA LEU A 45 14.65 -4.65 7.99
C LEU A 45 13.80 -5.64 8.79
N SER A 46 13.91 -6.95 8.55
CA SER A 46 13.24 -7.98 9.32
C SER A 46 14.00 -8.35 10.62
N PRO A 47 13.28 -8.80 11.67
CA PRO A 47 13.91 -9.59 12.72
C PRO A 47 14.59 -10.82 12.13
N GLU A 48 15.72 -11.27 12.72
CA GLU A 48 16.48 -12.41 12.22
C GLU A 48 15.62 -13.68 12.07
N SER A 49 14.70 -13.90 13.00
CA SER A 49 13.76 -15.05 12.96
C SER A 49 12.74 -15.00 11.82
N GLU A 50 12.55 -13.85 11.19
CA GLU A 50 11.58 -13.62 10.10
C GLU A 50 12.25 -13.60 8.72
N VAL A 51 13.58 -13.72 8.65
CA VAL A 51 14.32 -13.70 7.38
C VAL A 51 14.20 -15.03 6.68
N TRP A 52 13.70 -15.00 5.46
CA TRP A 52 13.58 -16.18 4.60
C TRP A 52 14.88 -16.44 3.81
N PRO A 53 15.16 -17.71 3.49
CA PRO A 53 16.21 -18.04 2.49
C PRO A 53 15.92 -17.33 1.15
N TYR A 54 16.98 -16.93 0.46
CA TYR A 54 16.85 -16.22 -0.82
C TYR A 54 16.06 -17.01 -1.87
N GLU A 55 16.27 -18.31 -1.94
CA GLU A 55 15.58 -19.21 -2.88
C GLU A 55 14.05 -19.22 -2.64
N ASP A 56 13.64 -19.21 -1.38
CA ASP A 56 12.23 -19.17 -1.00
C ASP A 56 11.60 -17.80 -1.26
N TYR A 57 12.42 -16.75 -1.31
CA TYR A 57 11.98 -15.39 -1.58
C TYR A 57 11.70 -15.12 -3.07
N LEU A 58 12.29 -15.89 -3.98
CA LEU A 58 12.14 -15.69 -5.42
C LEU A 58 10.73 -15.95 -5.94
N TYR A 59 9.92 -16.73 -5.24
CA TYR A 59 8.55 -17.02 -5.64
C TYR A 59 7.59 -16.94 -4.45
N GLN A 60 6.55 -16.14 -4.62
CA GLN A 60 5.50 -15.96 -3.63
C GLN A 60 4.15 -16.27 -4.27
N GLY A 61 3.64 -17.48 -3.98
CA GLY A 61 2.37 -17.97 -4.52
C GLY A 61 1.21 -17.89 -3.53
N GLY A 62 0.02 -18.17 -4.04
CA GLY A 62 -1.22 -17.97 -3.29
C GLY A 62 -1.39 -18.84 -2.05
N GLU A 63 -0.95 -20.10 -2.06
CA GLU A 63 -1.04 -20.98 -0.89
C GLU A 63 -0.25 -20.42 0.30
N ARG A 64 0.94 -19.89 0.01
CA ARG A 64 1.78 -19.25 1.01
C ARG A 64 1.14 -17.98 1.54
N LEU A 65 0.60 -17.15 0.64
CA LEU A 65 -0.12 -15.94 1.03
C LEU A 65 -1.28 -16.25 1.97
N LEU A 66 -2.13 -17.21 1.64
CA LEU A 66 -3.28 -17.56 2.48
C LEU A 66 -2.84 -17.98 3.89
N ARG A 67 -1.81 -18.82 3.98
CA ARG A 67 -1.26 -19.26 5.27
C ARG A 67 -0.64 -18.08 6.05
N ASP A 68 0.20 -17.29 5.41
CA ASP A 68 0.99 -16.26 6.09
C ASP A 68 0.14 -15.07 6.53
N LEU A 69 -0.91 -14.72 5.78
CA LEU A 69 -1.82 -13.63 6.15
C LEU A 69 -2.93 -14.10 7.11
N PHE A 70 -3.67 -15.16 6.73
CA PHE A 70 -4.94 -15.49 7.39
C PHE A 70 -4.85 -16.58 8.45
N GLU A 71 -3.86 -17.48 8.38
CA GLU A 71 -3.67 -18.51 9.41
C GLU A 71 -2.67 -18.03 10.47
N ASN A 72 -1.57 -17.40 10.05
CA ASN A 72 -0.46 -17.00 10.93
C ASN A 72 -0.39 -15.49 11.19
N GLY A 73 -0.96 -14.65 10.31
CA GLY A 73 -0.70 -13.21 10.24
C GLY A 73 -1.77 -12.30 10.85
N TYR A 74 -2.83 -12.86 11.45
CA TYR A 74 -3.95 -12.11 12.07
C TYR A 74 -4.78 -11.27 11.09
N VAL A 75 -4.49 -11.28 9.80
CA VAL A 75 -5.19 -10.46 8.78
C VAL A 75 -6.61 -10.96 8.60
N ASP A 76 -7.58 -10.06 8.59
CA ASP A 76 -8.98 -10.36 8.31
C ASP A 76 -9.30 -10.17 6.83
N HIS A 77 -8.72 -9.14 6.23
CA HIS A 77 -8.86 -8.85 4.81
C HIS A 77 -7.55 -8.26 4.25
N ALA A 78 -7.23 -8.57 2.99
CA ALA A 78 -6.05 -8.05 2.32
C ALA A 78 -6.39 -7.48 0.94
N ILE A 79 -5.61 -6.47 0.49
CA ILE A 79 -5.81 -5.78 -0.78
C ILE A 79 -4.55 -5.97 -1.64
N PHE A 80 -4.72 -6.62 -2.80
CA PHE A 80 -3.63 -6.82 -3.75
C PHE A 80 -3.23 -5.51 -4.44
N GLN A 81 -1.92 -5.26 -4.44
CA GLN A 81 -1.28 -4.11 -5.10
C GLN A 81 -0.24 -4.62 -6.13
N PRO A 82 -0.67 -5.09 -7.31
CA PRO A 82 0.23 -5.73 -8.26
C PRO A 82 1.18 -4.75 -8.92
N ALA A 83 2.42 -5.20 -9.18
CA ALA A 83 3.40 -4.56 -10.05
C ALA A 83 3.72 -5.48 -11.23
N HIS A 84 3.67 -4.97 -12.47
CA HIS A 84 3.83 -5.83 -13.64
C HIS A 84 5.29 -6.04 -14.05
N LEU A 85 6.07 -4.96 -14.11
CA LEU A 85 7.51 -4.97 -14.47
C LEU A 85 7.84 -5.79 -15.74
N GLY A 86 7.02 -5.67 -16.77
CA GLY A 86 7.13 -6.44 -18.01
C GLY A 86 8.40 -6.20 -18.80
N ALA A 87 9.14 -5.11 -18.52
CA ALA A 87 10.47 -4.88 -19.06
C ALA A 87 11.54 -5.79 -18.45
N PHE A 88 11.29 -6.36 -17.26
CA PHE A 88 12.26 -7.15 -16.49
C PHE A 88 11.91 -8.63 -16.41
N TYR A 89 10.63 -8.98 -16.54
CA TYR A 89 10.11 -10.35 -16.40
C TYR A 89 9.27 -10.76 -17.60
N ASN A 90 9.43 -12.02 -18.03
CA ASN A 90 8.81 -12.54 -19.24
C ASN A 90 7.28 -12.62 -19.13
N ASN A 91 6.77 -13.06 -17.97
CA ASN A 91 5.35 -13.21 -17.66
C ASN A 91 4.82 -12.10 -16.72
N GLY A 92 5.64 -11.04 -16.52
CA GLY A 92 5.42 -10.06 -15.47
C GLY A 92 5.96 -10.54 -14.12
N PHE A 93 6.15 -9.60 -13.19
CA PHE A 93 6.59 -9.85 -11.82
C PHE A 93 5.41 -10.32 -10.96
N GLY A 94 4.34 -9.51 -10.89
CA GLY A 94 3.12 -9.83 -10.16
C GLY A 94 2.30 -10.91 -10.85
N GLN A 95 1.82 -11.87 -10.08
CA GLN A 95 1.02 -13.00 -10.56
C GLN A 95 -0.48 -12.61 -10.64
N THR A 96 -0.83 -11.77 -11.62
CA THR A 96 -2.14 -11.12 -11.77
C THR A 96 -3.30 -12.12 -11.81
N GLU A 97 -3.21 -13.15 -12.65
CA GLU A 97 -4.30 -14.13 -12.81
C GLU A 97 -4.47 -14.99 -11.54
N GLU A 98 -3.40 -15.33 -10.84
CA GLU A 98 -3.45 -16.05 -9.56
C GLU A 98 -4.08 -15.16 -8.49
N ALA A 99 -3.63 -13.90 -8.36
CA ALA A 99 -4.17 -12.95 -7.41
C ALA A 99 -5.69 -12.74 -7.60
N PHE A 100 -6.11 -12.60 -8.86
CA PHE A 100 -7.53 -12.49 -9.18
C PHE A 100 -8.32 -13.76 -8.85
N ALA A 101 -7.77 -14.95 -9.18
CA ALA A 101 -8.41 -16.23 -8.86
C ALA A 101 -8.59 -16.39 -7.35
N LEU A 102 -7.60 -16.00 -6.55
CA LEU A 102 -7.67 -16.00 -5.10
C LEU A 102 -8.73 -15.04 -4.57
N ALA A 103 -8.77 -13.81 -5.06
CA ALA A 103 -9.77 -12.83 -4.65
C ALA A 103 -11.19 -13.32 -4.97
N ARG A 104 -11.40 -13.97 -6.12
CA ARG A 104 -12.69 -14.55 -6.51
C ARG A 104 -13.10 -15.75 -5.65
N THR A 105 -12.15 -16.58 -5.24
CA THR A 105 -12.41 -17.76 -4.41
C THR A 105 -12.51 -17.43 -2.92
N HIS A 106 -12.00 -16.26 -2.49
CA HIS A 106 -12.00 -15.76 -1.12
C HIS A 106 -12.56 -14.35 -1.02
N PRO A 107 -13.80 -14.08 -1.50
CA PRO A 107 -14.31 -12.70 -1.64
C PRO A 107 -14.46 -11.95 -0.32
N GLY A 108 -14.57 -12.66 0.80
CA GLY A 108 -14.61 -12.07 2.15
C GLY A 108 -13.23 -11.78 2.74
N LYS A 109 -12.14 -12.13 2.04
CA LYS A 109 -10.76 -12.02 2.55
C LYS A 109 -9.82 -11.23 1.66
N LEU A 110 -10.11 -11.14 0.36
CA LEU A 110 -9.20 -10.57 -0.62
C LEU A 110 -9.92 -9.63 -1.57
N THR A 111 -9.37 -8.43 -1.75
CA THR A 111 -9.75 -7.50 -2.82
C THR A 111 -8.59 -7.41 -3.81
N TYR A 112 -8.92 -7.39 -5.09
CA TYR A 112 -7.95 -7.25 -6.18
C TYR A 112 -7.99 -5.84 -6.74
N ASN A 113 -6.84 -5.13 -6.70
CA ASN A 113 -6.61 -3.92 -7.46
C ASN A 113 -5.86 -4.24 -8.74
N HIS A 114 -6.20 -3.55 -9.82
CA HIS A 114 -5.57 -3.78 -11.11
C HIS A 114 -4.40 -2.82 -11.33
N ASN A 115 -3.31 -3.33 -11.95
CA ASN A 115 -2.21 -2.49 -12.42
C ASN A 115 -2.49 -2.04 -13.86
N PHE A 116 -2.26 -0.77 -14.16
CA PHE A 116 -2.24 -0.28 -15.52
C PHE A 116 -1.05 0.68 -15.76
N ASP A 117 -0.64 0.77 -17.03
CA ASP A 117 0.38 1.70 -17.49
C ASP A 117 -0.27 2.69 -18.47
N PRO A 118 -0.36 3.99 -18.11
CA PRO A 118 -1.02 5.00 -18.97
C PRO A 118 -0.30 5.22 -20.30
N ARG A 119 0.98 4.84 -20.43
CA ARG A 119 1.75 4.93 -21.68
C ARG A 119 1.29 3.93 -22.75
N LEU A 120 0.45 2.97 -22.40
CA LEU A 120 -0.25 2.11 -23.36
C LEU A 120 -1.41 2.84 -24.06
N GLU A 121 -1.64 4.09 -23.71
CA GLU A 121 -2.61 4.98 -24.34
C GLU A 121 -4.01 4.35 -24.49
N GLN A 122 -4.62 4.45 -25.67
CA GLN A 122 -5.98 3.92 -25.91
C GLN A 122 -6.08 2.41 -25.67
N ALA A 123 -5.07 1.64 -26.05
CA ALA A 123 -5.06 0.19 -25.84
C ALA A 123 -5.11 -0.18 -24.34
N GLY A 124 -4.43 0.60 -23.51
CA GLY A 124 -4.47 0.45 -22.06
C GLY A 124 -5.81 0.86 -21.46
N LEU A 125 -6.44 1.95 -21.91
CA LEU A 125 -7.80 2.34 -21.52
C LEU A 125 -8.84 1.27 -21.85
N ASP A 126 -8.76 0.70 -23.06
CA ASP A 126 -9.66 -0.38 -23.46
C ASP A 126 -9.47 -1.62 -22.58
N ARG A 127 -8.23 -1.89 -22.18
CA ARG A 127 -7.92 -2.96 -21.21
C ARG A 127 -8.50 -2.64 -19.82
N LEU A 128 -8.32 -1.43 -19.31
CA LEU A 128 -8.87 -1.02 -18.02
C LEU A 128 -10.40 -1.22 -17.98
N ARG A 129 -11.11 -0.79 -19.02
CA ARG A 129 -12.57 -0.97 -19.09
C ARG A 129 -12.98 -2.45 -19.09
N ARG A 130 -12.31 -3.29 -19.91
CA ARG A 130 -12.59 -4.74 -19.90
C ARG A 130 -12.30 -5.40 -18.57
N ASP A 131 -11.19 -5.02 -17.95
CA ASP A 131 -10.74 -5.61 -16.67
C ASP A 131 -11.59 -5.10 -15.50
N ALA A 132 -12.09 -3.86 -15.55
CA ALA A 132 -13.04 -3.33 -14.58
C ALA A 132 -14.35 -4.13 -14.57
N GLU A 133 -14.90 -4.41 -15.78
CA GLU A 133 -16.08 -5.27 -15.93
C GLU A 133 -15.81 -6.71 -15.47
N ARG A 134 -14.66 -7.29 -15.88
CA ARG A 134 -14.27 -8.68 -15.57
C ARG A 134 -14.05 -8.90 -14.08
N PHE A 135 -13.44 -7.94 -13.39
CA PHE A 135 -12.92 -8.12 -12.04
C PHE A 135 -13.71 -7.38 -10.96
N GLY A 136 -14.62 -6.48 -11.34
CA GLY A 136 -15.36 -5.65 -10.39
C GLY A 136 -14.41 -4.76 -9.56
N LEU A 137 -13.51 -4.06 -10.24
CA LEU A 137 -12.44 -3.30 -9.60
C LEU A 137 -12.98 -2.22 -8.67
N LYS A 138 -12.41 -2.10 -7.47
CA LYS A 138 -12.62 -0.98 -6.54
C LYS A 138 -11.43 -0.04 -6.48
N GLY A 139 -10.28 -0.47 -6.96
CA GLY A 139 -9.06 0.30 -6.98
C GLY A 139 -8.09 -0.15 -8.07
N VAL A 140 -7.09 0.68 -8.27
CA VAL A 140 -5.98 0.43 -9.20
C VAL A 140 -4.66 0.75 -8.53
N LYS A 141 -3.59 0.11 -9.00
CA LYS A 141 -2.21 0.35 -8.57
C LYS A 141 -1.41 0.94 -9.73
N LEU A 142 -0.76 2.07 -9.51
CA LEU A 142 0.21 2.66 -10.41
C LEU A 142 1.62 2.50 -9.85
N TYR A 143 2.51 2.02 -10.71
CA TYR A 143 3.93 1.88 -10.43
C TYR A 143 4.69 2.86 -11.34
N THR A 144 4.80 4.11 -10.91
CA THR A 144 5.23 5.23 -11.76
C THR A 144 6.64 5.11 -12.33
N ALA A 145 7.51 4.29 -11.71
CA ALA A 145 8.87 4.02 -12.18
C ALA A 145 8.98 2.81 -13.13
N GLU A 146 7.88 2.17 -13.50
CA GLU A 146 7.90 1.03 -14.41
C GLU A 146 8.48 1.41 -15.77
N TRP A 147 9.30 0.52 -16.36
CA TRP A 147 9.87 0.77 -17.67
C TRP A 147 8.94 0.27 -18.78
N GLN A 148 8.72 1.13 -19.80
CA GLN A 148 7.92 0.79 -20.96
C GLN A 148 8.56 1.37 -22.22
N GLY A 149 8.97 0.50 -23.16
CA GLY A 149 9.71 0.92 -24.36
C GLY A 149 11.00 1.65 -23.98
N GLY A 150 11.19 2.88 -24.47
CA GLY A 150 12.34 3.73 -24.12
C GLY A 150 12.14 4.58 -22.86
N SER A 151 10.95 4.56 -22.24
CA SER A 151 10.62 5.35 -21.06
C SER A 151 10.97 4.62 -19.77
N ARG A 152 11.52 5.34 -18.79
CA ARG A 152 11.90 4.83 -17.48
C ARG A 152 11.01 5.33 -16.35
N GLY A 153 9.79 5.67 -16.66
CA GLY A 153 8.81 6.16 -15.72
C GLY A 153 7.81 7.10 -16.38
N TYR A 154 6.81 7.51 -15.61
CA TYR A 154 5.78 8.48 -16.02
C TYR A 154 5.34 9.29 -14.81
N LYS A 155 4.66 10.40 -15.07
CA LYS A 155 4.08 11.24 -14.04
C LYS A 155 2.57 11.03 -13.94
N LEU A 156 2.02 11.32 -12.76
CA LEU A 156 0.57 11.26 -12.55
C LEU A 156 -0.16 12.36 -13.32
N ASP A 157 0.47 13.51 -13.53
CA ASP A 157 -0.06 14.65 -14.29
C ASP A 157 0.20 14.59 -15.80
N ASP A 158 0.70 13.45 -16.31
CA ASP A 158 0.80 13.21 -17.76
C ASP A 158 -0.59 13.10 -18.40
N LYS A 159 -0.72 13.60 -19.63
CA LYS A 159 -1.99 13.62 -20.39
C LYS A 159 -2.76 12.30 -20.43
N TRP A 160 -2.04 11.19 -20.59
CA TRP A 160 -2.68 9.87 -20.66
C TRP A 160 -3.07 9.37 -19.26
N THR A 161 -2.34 9.73 -18.22
CA THR A 161 -2.69 9.39 -16.84
C THR A 161 -4.03 10.05 -16.47
N TYR A 162 -4.24 11.32 -16.84
CA TYR A 162 -5.53 12.00 -16.65
C TYR A 162 -6.68 11.26 -17.29
N LYS A 163 -6.53 10.80 -18.53
CA LYS A 163 -7.58 10.01 -19.21
C LYS A 163 -7.90 8.69 -18.50
N TYR A 164 -6.91 8.10 -17.83
CA TYR A 164 -7.15 6.92 -17.00
C TYR A 164 -7.90 7.27 -15.71
N PHE A 165 -7.62 8.40 -15.11
CA PHE A 165 -8.38 8.87 -13.93
C PHE A 165 -9.82 9.21 -14.30
N GLU A 166 -10.04 9.91 -15.42
CA GLU A 166 -11.40 10.12 -16.00
C GLU A 166 -12.13 8.80 -16.19
N ALA A 167 -11.47 7.80 -16.76
CA ALA A 167 -12.06 6.47 -16.96
C ALA A 167 -12.32 5.75 -15.61
N CYS A 168 -11.47 5.92 -14.60
CA CYS A 168 -11.72 5.39 -13.26
C CYS A 168 -12.99 6.01 -12.65
N GLN A 169 -13.18 7.34 -12.75
CA GLN A 169 -14.41 8.00 -12.31
C GLN A 169 -15.65 7.45 -13.04
N GLU A 170 -15.61 7.35 -14.38
CA GLU A 170 -16.69 6.78 -15.20
C GLU A 170 -17.06 5.35 -14.78
N LEU A 171 -16.07 4.53 -14.39
CA LEU A 171 -16.23 3.14 -13.98
C LEU A 171 -16.55 2.95 -12.49
N GLY A 172 -16.58 4.04 -11.71
CA GLY A 172 -16.77 3.98 -10.25
C GLY A 172 -15.60 3.42 -9.47
N ILE A 173 -14.40 3.40 -10.06
CA ILE A 173 -13.15 3.00 -9.41
C ILE A 173 -12.61 4.22 -8.69
N LYS A 174 -12.65 4.22 -7.35
CA LYS A 174 -12.32 5.42 -6.55
C LYS A 174 -10.91 5.40 -5.97
N ASN A 175 -10.31 4.24 -5.76
CA ASN A 175 -9.09 4.12 -4.96
C ASN A 175 -7.87 3.95 -5.88
N ILE A 176 -7.02 4.96 -5.90
CA ILE A 176 -5.82 5.05 -6.73
C ILE A 176 -4.60 4.90 -5.83
N HIS A 177 -3.98 3.73 -5.83
CA HIS A 177 -2.74 3.49 -5.11
C HIS A 177 -1.54 3.83 -6.00
N VAL A 178 -0.66 4.69 -5.50
CA VAL A 178 0.51 5.15 -6.26
C VAL A 178 1.79 4.84 -5.49
N HIS A 179 2.73 4.18 -6.15
CA HIS A 179 4.04 3.91 -5.57
C HIS A 179 4.88 5.19 -5.62
N LYS A 180 5.07 5.82 -4.47
CA LYS A 180 5.89 7.00 -4.27
C LYS A 180 6.75 6.78 -3.01
N GLY A 181 7.88 6.14 -3.19
CA GLY A 181 8.62 5.67 -2.03
C GLY A 181 10.08 5.35 -2.30
N PRO A 182 10.65 4.36 -1.57
CA PRO A 182 12.05 4.03 -1.68
C PRO A 182 12.43 3.61 -3.09
N THR A 183 13.62 4.02 -3.50
CA THR A 183 14.17 3.62 -4.80
C THR A 183 14.54 2.15 -4.79
N ILE A 184 14.08 1.42 -5.80
CA ILE A 184 14.37 0.01 -6.01
C ILE A 184 15.21 -0.13 -7.28
N ARG A 185 16.40 -0.68 -7.16
CA ARG A 185 17.28 -0.88 -8.30
C ARG A 185 16.63 -1.84 -9.32
N PRO A 186 16.64 -1.56 -10.64
CA PRO A 186 17.33 -0.46 -11.34
C PRO A 186 16.44 0.75 -11.66
N LEU A 187 15.30 0.90 -10.99
CA LEU A 187 14.30 1.91 -11.32
C LEU A 187 14.81 3.34 -11.08
N ASP A 188 14.23 4.28 -11.82
CA ASP A 188 14.57 5.67 -11.72
C ASP A 188 13.94 6.31 -10.48
N ARG A 189 14.79 6.95 -9.66
CA ARG A 189 14.36 7.59 -8.43
C ARG A 189 13.39 8.77 -8.66
N ASP A 190 13.58 9.52 -9.73
CA ASP A 190 12.78 10.73 -9.98
C ASP A 190 11.32 10.40 -10.32
N ALA A 191 11.06 9.17 -10.83
CA ALA A 191 9.71 8.68 -11.06
C ALA A 191 8.91 8.39 -9.76
N PHE A 192 9.58 8.36 -8.61
CA PHE A 192 8.95 8.20 -7.29
C PHE A 192 8.72 9.51 -6.55
N ASP A 193 8.95 10.66 -7.17
CA ASP A 193 8.68 11.97 -6.57
C ASP A 193 7.18 12.16 -6.28
N VAL A 194 6.86 12.73 -5.13
CA VAL A 194 5.47 12.92 -4.67
C VAL A 194 4.80 14.17 -5.26
N ALA A 195 5.58 15.09 -5.85
CA ALA A 195 5.09 16.39 -6.26
C ALA A 195 3.92 16.37 -7.27
N ASP A 196 3.83 15.32 -8.11
CA ASP A 196 2.74 15.17 -9.07
C ASP A 196 1.41 14.68 -8.44
N VAL A 197 1.41 14.29 -7.17
CA VAL A 197 0.19 13.93 -6.41
C VAL A 197 -0.66 15.17 -6.16
N ASP A 198 -0.05 16.32 -5.88
CA ASP A 198 -0.72 17.59 -5.60
C ASP A 198 -1.70 17.98 -6.73
N HIS A 199 -1.20 17.98 -7.97
CA HIS A 199 -2.00 18.36 -9.14
C HIS A 199 -3.21 17.42 -9.35
N VAL A 200 -2.96 16.10 -9.28
CA VAL A 200 -4.03 15.13 -9.57
C VAL A 200 -5.05 15.04 -8.44
N ALA A 201 -4.65 15.28 -7.21
CA ALA A 201 -5.57 15.32 -6.07
C ALA A 201 -6.51 16.53 -6.14
N THR A 202 -5.98 17.69 -6.52
CA THR A 202 -6.77 18.91 -6.78
C THR A 202 -7.76 18.71 -7.94
N ASP A 203 -7.33 18.08 -9.05
CA ASP A 203 -8.15 17.96 -10.26
C ASP A 203 -9.19 16.82 -10.18
N PHE A 204 -8.95 15.80 -9.35
CA PHE A 204 -9.80 14.60 -9.20
C PHE A 204 -10.26 14.41 -7.75
N THR A 205 -11.02 15.34 -7.23
CA THR A 205 -11.49 15.36 -5.82
C THR A 205 -12.38 14.17 -5.42
N ASP A 206 -12.96 13.46 -6.38
CA ASP A 206 -13.79 12.25 -6.16
C ASP A 206 -12.96 10.95 -6.12
N LEU A 207 -11.65 11.02 -6.39
CA LEU A 207 -10.72 9.90 -6.30
C LEU A 207 -9.90 9.98 -5.02
N ASN A 208 -9.65 8.85 -4.37
CA ASN A 208 -8.75 8.74 -3.24
C ASN A 208 -7.35 8.36 -3.75
N PHE A 209 -6.35 9.16 -3.46
CA PHE A 209 -4.95 8.87 -3.81
C PHE A 209 -4.22 8.32 -2.58
N VAL A 210 -3.97 7.00 -2.55
CA VAL A 210 -3.19 6.36 -1.50
C VAL A 210 -1.72 6.38 -1.91
N VAL A 211 -0.94 7.23 -1.25
CA VAL A 211 0.51 7.35 -1.48
C VAL A 211 1.21 6.28 -0.67
N GLU A 212 1.66 5.24 -1.38
CA GLU A 212 2.37 4.12 -0.79
C GLU A 212 3.72 4.57 -0.22
N HIS A 213 4.11 3.97 0.90
CA HIS A 213 5.36 4.26 1.60
C HIS A 213 5.44 5.70 2.16
N CYS A 214 4.30 6.39 2.30
CA CYS A 214 4.20 7.76 2.82
C CYS A 214 5.14 8.75 2.08
N GLY A 215 5.41 8.51 0.79
CA GLY A 215 6.34 9.33 0.01
C GLY A 215 7.81 9.24 0.44
N LEU A 216 8.20 8.29 1.30
CA LEU A 216 9.57 8.17 1.79
C LEU A 216 10.62 8.14 0.66
N PRO A 217 11.74 8.84 0.79
CA PRO A 217 12.20 9.60 1.97
C PRO A 217 11.69 11.04 2.06
N ARG A 218 10.74 11.46 1.23
CA ARG A 218 10.18 12.82 1.15
C ARG A 218 8.92 12.97 1.99
N LEU A 219 8.97 12.53 3.25
CA LEU A 219 7.84 12.56 4.17
C LEU A 219 7.26 13.96 4.35
N GLU A 220 8.11 14.98 4.50
CA GLU A 220 7.68 16.36 4.69
C GLU A 220 6.91 16.87 3.47
N ASP A 221 7.44 16.67 2.25
CA ASP A 221 6.76 17.05 1.01
C ASP A 221 5.39 16.36 0.90
N PHE A 222 5.32 15.06 1.23
CA PHE A 222 4.07 14.32 1.27
C PHE A 222 3.08 14.90 2.29
N CYS A 223 3.52 15.20 3.52
CA CYS A 223 2.66 15.77 4.57
C CYS A 223 2.07 17.11 4.15
N TRP A 224 2.87 18.00 3.52
CA TRP A 224 2.38 19.28 3.01
C TRP A 224 1.34 19.13 1.91
N ILE A 225 1.47 18.15 1.02
CA ILE A 225 0.45 17.86 0.01
C ILE A 225 -0.81 17.31 0.71
N ALA A 226 -0.67 16.31 1.56
CA ALA A 226 -1.79 15.63 2.19
C ALA A 226 -2.59 16.53 3.17
N THR A 227 -1.98 17.57 3.75
CA THR A 227 -2.71 18.52 4.59
C THR A 227 -3.61 19.46 3.78
N GLN A 228 -3.28 19.71 2.50
CA GLN A 228 -4.09 20.53 1.60
C GLN A 228 -5.16 19.70 0.89
N GLU A 229 -4.82 18.45 0.53
CA GLU A 229 -5.65 17.57 -0.30
C GLU A 229 -6.33 16.50 0.57
N PRO A 230 -7.62 16.66 0.91
CA PRO A 230 -8.33 15.75 1.83
C PRO A 230 -8.52 14.33 1.27
N ASN A 231 -8.36 14.14 -0.04
CA ASN A 231 -8.45 12.87 -0.74
C ASN A 231 -7.07 12.18 -0.91
N VAL A 232 -6.01 12.69 -0.25
CA VAL A 232 -4.69 12.06 -0.20
C VAL A 232 -4.52 11.29 1.11
N HIS A 233 -4.14 10.02 1.00
CA HIS A 233 -4.00 9.06 2.10
C HIS A 233 -2.59 8.50 2.17
N ALA A 234 -2.15 8.09 3.36
CA ALA A 234 -0.85 7.49 3.62
C ALA A 234 -0.93 5.95 3.70
N GLY A 235 -0.20 5.23 2.85
CA GLY A 235 0.04 3.79 2.98
C GLY A 235 1.36 3.53 3.71
N LEU A 236 1.32 2.76 4.81
CA LEU A 236 2.47 2.53 5.69
C LEU A 236 3.44 1.42 5.22
N ALA A 237 3.22 0.83 4.04
CA ALA A 237 4.16 -0.13 3.45
C ALA A 237 5.60 0.43 3.50
N VAL A 238 6.60 -0.40 3.73
CA VAL A 238 8.01 -0.02 3.96
C VAL A 238 8.24 0.83 5.22
N ALA A 239 7.32 1.70 5.62
CA ALA A 239 7.44 2.45 6.87
C ALA A 239 7.35 1.53 8.09
N MET A 240 6.47 0.53 8.05
CA MET A 240 6.22 -0.39 9.17
C MET A 240 7.47 -1.10 9.72
N PRO A 241 8.36 -1.70 8.92
CA PRO A 241 9.53 -2.40 9.46
C PRO A 241 10.53 -1.50 10.19
N PHE A 242 10.48 -0.18 10.05
CA PHE A 242 11.29 0.72 10.86
C PHE A 242 10.93 0.66 12.34
N ILE A 243 9.75 0.19 12.70
CA ILE A 243 9.38 -0.07 14.10
C ILE A 243 10.36 -1.02 14.80
N HIS A 244 10.99 -1.94 14.04
CA HIS A 244 12.02 -2.85 14.53
C HIS A 244 13.42 -2.25 14.47
N THR A 245 13.82 -1.74 13.30
CA THR A 245 15.21 -1.37 13.05
C THR A 245 15.56 0.05 13.47
N ARG A 246 14.56 0.96 13.44
CA ARG A 246 14.70 2.40 13.72
C ARG A 246 13.46 2.94 14.44
N PRO A 247 13.14 2.47 15.66
CA PRO A 247 11.85 2.79 16.31
C PRO A 247 11.62 4.28 16.53
N LYS A 248 12.67 5.06 16.78
CA LYS A 248 12.56 6.53 16.88
C LYS A 248 12.22 7.18 15.54
N TYR A 249 12.79 6.70 14.44
CA TYR A 249 12.42 7.18 13.10
C TYR A 249 10.99 6.79 12.74
N PHE A 250 10.56 5.58 13.11
CA PHE A 250 9.16 5.17 12.97
C PHE A 250 8.22 6.07 13.78
N ALA A 251 8.60 6.43 15.01
CA ALA A 251 7.85 7.38 15.84
C ALA A 251 7.71 8.75 15.17
N GLN A 252 8.78 9.25 14.54
CA GLN A 252 8.75 10.50 13.77
C GLN A 252 7.81 10.39 12.57
N ILE A 253 7.86 9.29 11.80
CA ILE A 253 6.94 9.09 10.67
C ILE A 253 5.49 9.11 11.14
N ILE A 254 5.12 8.33 12.14
CA ILE A 254 3.74 8.27 12.65
C ILE A 254 3.33 9.61 13.28
N GLY A 255 4.23 10.26 14.01
CA GLY A 255 3.99 11.56 14.62
C GLY A 255 3.70 12.64 13.59
N GLU A 256 4.52 12.76 12.54
CA GLU A 256 4.27 13.69 11.43
C GLU A 256 2.96 13.39 10.71
N LEU A 257 2.68 12.13 10.39
CA LEU A 257 1.43 11.76 9.73
C LEU A 257 0.21 12.14 10.58
N LEU A 258 0.21 11.86 11.89
CA LEU A 258 -0.88 12.22 12.79
C LEU A 258 -0.98 13.72 13.09
N TYR A 259 0.11 14.48 12.89
CA TYR A 259 0.10 15.93 13.05
C TYR A 259 -0.52 16.64 11.83
N TRP A 260 -0.21 16.16 10.61
CA TRP A 260 -0.60 16.81 9.37
C TRP A 260 -1.86 16.24 8.71
N LEU A 261 -2.17 14.96 8.96
CA LEU A 261 -3.31 14.27 8.39
C LEU A 261 -4.31 13.89 9.50
N ASP A 262 -5.58 13.79 9.12
CA ASP A 262 -6.56 13.13 9.99
C ASP A 262 -6.20 11.65 10.13
N GLU A 263 -6.40 11.09 11.33
CA GLU A 263 -6.09 9.69 11.64
C GLU A 263 -6.83 8.69 10.74
N ASP A 264 -7.94 9.09 10.11
CA ASP A 264 -8.75 8.29 9.19
C ASP A 264 -8.09 8.12 7.81
N ARG A 265 -6.99 8.83 7.53
CA ARG A 265 -6.27 8.80 6.25
C ARG A 265 -4.95 8.02 6.28
N ILE A 266 -4.70 7.25 7.33
CA ILE A 266 -3.48 6.44 7.48
C ILE A 266 -3.86 4.96 7.45
N GLN A 267 -3.18 4.15 6.62
CA GLN A 267 -3.52 2.73 6.42
C GLN A 267 -2.33 1.83 6.70
N PHE A 268 -2.56 0.78 7.48
CA PHE A 268 -1.62 -0.31 7.66
C PHE A 268 -1.40 -1.05 6.34
N SER A 269 -0.15 -1.35 6.07
CA SER A 269 0.29 -2.11 4.92
C SER A 269 1.57 -2.86 5.29
N SER A 270 1.58 -4.18 5.18
CA SER A 270 2.77 -4.97 5.48
C SER A 270 3.81 -4.95 4.36
N ASP A 271 3.40 -4.60 3.14
CA ASP A 271 4.15 -4.84 1.91
C ASP A 271 4.47 -6.35 1.70
N TYR A 272 3.52 -7.21 2.10
CA TYR A 272 3.65 -8.65 1.88
C TYR A 272 3.81 -8.91 0.35
N ALA A 273 4.73 -9.71 -0.12
CA ALA A 273 5.53 -10.66 0.63
C ALA A 273 6.97 -10.18 0.93
N ILE A 274 7.24 -8.85 0.98
CA ILE A 274 8.53 -8.40 1.50
C ILE A 274 8.59 -8.72 3.00
N TRP A 275 7.52 -8.45 3.75
CA TRP A 275 7.43 -8.77 5.18
C TRP A 275 6.12 -9.48 5.52
N THR A 276 6.18 -10.41 6.49
CA THR A 276 4.98 -11.03 7.05
C THR A 276 4.27 -10.05 7.99
N PRO A 277 2.93 -9.97 7.97
CA PRO A 277 2.20 -8.97 8.76
C PRO A 277 2.24 -9.23 10.27
N ARG A 278 2.36 -10.49 10.71
CA ARG A 278 2.24 -10.89 12.12
C ARG A 278 3.08 -10.03 13.07
N TRP A 279 4.38 -10.03 12.87
CA TRP A 279 5.30 -9.33 13.76
C TRP A 279 5.17 -7.79 13.67
N LEU A 280 4.73 -7.27 12.51
CA LEU A 280 4.46 -5.84 12.32
C LEU A 280 3.25 -5.43 13.17
N ILE A 281 2.17 -6.21 13.13
CA ILE A 281 0.94 -5.97 13.90
C ILE A 281 1.23 -6.05 15.40
N GLU A 282 1.90 -7.13 15.85
CA GLU A 282 2.26 -7.32 17.25
C GLU A 282 3.07 -6.13 17.78
N ARG A 283 4.10 -5.70 17.04
CA ARG A 283 4.92 -4.55 17.42
C ARG A 283 4.18 -3.22 17.38
N PHE A 284 3.29 -3.02 16.38
CA PHE A 284 2.54 -1.78 16.27
C PHE A 284 1.51 -1.62 17.41
N VAL A 285 0.85 -2.69 17.79
CA VAL A 285 -0.07 -2.66 18.95
C VAL A 285 0.67 -2.30 20.24
N ASP A 286 1.90 -2.79 20.42
CA ASP A 286 2.74 -2.47 21.59
C ASP A 286 3.40 -1.10 21.51
N PHE A 287 3.52 -0.55 20.31
CA PHE A 287 4.29 0.67 20.10
C PHE A 287 3.64 1.89 20.75
N GLN A 288 4.50 2.72 21.37
CA GLN A 288 4.16 4.06 21.81
C GLN A 288 5.25 5.04 21.35
N ILE A 289 4.86 6.28 21.12
CA ILE A 289 5.80 7.35 20.80
C ILE A 289 6.70 7.57 22.03
N PRO A 290 8.03 7.56 21.87
CA PRO A 290 8.96 7.76 22.96
C PRO A 290 8.79 9.12 23.66
N GLU A 291 8.97 9.16 24.99
CA GLU A 291 8.85 10.39 25.80
C GLU A 291 9.85 11.50 25.41
N ASP A 292 10.96 11.13 24.75
CA ASP A 292 11.95 12.09 24.25
C ASP A 292 11.59 12.72 22.88
N LEU A 293 10.34 12.50 22.43
CA LEU A 293 9.69 13.17 21.30
C LEU A 293 8.38 13.85 21.75
N PRO A 294 8.48 14.85 22.65
CA PRO A 294 7.31 15.46 23.32
C PRO A 294 6.42 16.27 22.38
N GLU A 295 6.88 16.55 21.17
CA GLU A 295 6.12 17.22 20.10
C GLU A 295 5.00 16.35 19.54
N TYR A 296 5.03 15.03 19.72
CA TYR A 296 4.01 14.11 19.24
C TYR A 296 3.19 13.54 20.40
N ALA A 297 1.88 13.48 20.20
CA ALA A 297 0.97 12.87 21.18
C ALA A 297 1.14 11.34 21.24
N PRO A 298 0.95 10.69 22.40
CA PRO A 298 0.90 9.24 22.50
C PRO A 298 -0.18 8.64 21.62
N LEU A 299 0.11 7.47 21.03
CA LEU A 299 -0.87 6.73 20.22
C LEU A 299 -2.02 6.19 21.08
N THR A 300 -3.26 6.50 20.71
CA THR A 300 -4.44 5.92 21.34
C THR A 300 -4.76 4.54 20.77
N VAL A 301 -5.55 3.76 21.51
CA VAL A 301 -6.07 2.47 21.03
C VAL A 301 -6.95 2.66 19.78
N ASP A 302 -7.78 3.69 19.77
CA ASP A 302 -8.68 3.96 18.64
C ASP A 302 -7.90 4.33 17.37
N GLN A 303 -6.84 5.13 17.48
CA GLN A 303 -5.95 5.41 16.36
C GLN A 303 -5.31 4.12 15.81
N LYS A 304 -4.84 3.23 16.70
CA LYS A 304 -4.30 1.94 16.28
C LYS A 304 -5.35 1.07 15.58
N LYS A 305 -6.61 1.04 16.07
CA LYS A 305 -7.72 0.32 15.41
C LYS A 305 -8.02 0.89 14.02
N LYS A 306 -8.09 2.21 13.91
CA LYS A 306 -8.28 2.90 12.63
C LYS A 306 -7.17 2.55 11.64
N ILE A 307 -5.93 2.75 12.01
CA ILE A 307 -4.76 2.52 11.16
C ILE A 307 -4.64 1.05 10.75
N LEU A 308 -4.82 0.10 11.70
CA LEU A 308 -4.65 -1.33 11.43
C LEU A 308 -5.72 -1.93 10.51
N GLY A 309 -6.91 -1.29 10.42
CA GLY A 309 -7.92 -1.89 9.55
C GLY A 309 -9.14 -1.05 9.24
N LEU A 310 -9.65 -0.25 10.17
CA LEU A 310 -10.94 0.42 9.97
C LEU A 310 -10.91 1.43 8.83
N ASN A 311 -9.79 2.15 8.63
CA ASN A 311 -9.64 3.12 7.54
C ASN A 311 -9.67 2.45 6.17
N ALA A 312 -8.89 1.40 5.97
CA ALA A 312 -8.89 0.64 4.73
C ALA A 312 -10.23 -0.07 4.51
N ALA A 313 -10.86 -0.58 5.59
CA ALA A 313 -12.17 -1.19 5.51
C ALA A 313 -13.24 -0.19 5.03
N ALA A 314 -13.24 1.03 5.55
CA ALA A 314 -14.16 2.09 5.12
C ALA A 314 -13.92 2.48 3.65
N MET A 315 -12.66 2.64 3.24
CA MET A 315 -12.30 3.00 1.86
C MET A 315 -12.74 1.96 0.82
N TYR A 316 -12.71 0.67 1.18
CA TYR A 316 -13.02 -0.44 0.28
C TYR A 316 -14.38 -1.08 0.51
N ASP A 317 -15.23 -0.53 1.36
CA ASP A 317 -16.53 -1.08 1.78
C ASP A 317 -16.40 -2.53 2.30
N ILE A 318 -15.34 -2.81 3.08
CA ILE A 318 -15.13 -4.12 3.69
C ILE A 318 -15.99 -4.21 4.96
N PRO A 319 -16.85 -5.23 5.10
CA PRO A 319 -17.68 -5.37 6.29
C PRO A 319 -16.85 -5.59 7.55
N VAL A 320 -17.01 -4.71 8.54
CA VAL A 320 -16.41 -4.83 9.87
C VAL A 320 -17.49 -5.33 10.85
N PRO A 321 -17.21 -6.36 11.69
CA PRO A 321 -18.14 -6.78 12.74
C PRO A 321 -18.57 -5.61 13.62
N ALA A 322 -19.87 -5.55 13.96
CA ALA A 322 -20.46 -4.40 14.67
C ALA A 322 -19.75 -4.10 16.01
N GLU A 323 -19.32 -5.14 16.71
CA GLU A 323 -18.61 -5.05 17.99
C GLU A 323 -17.19 -4.49 17.87
N LEU A 324 -16.64 -4.40 16.65
CA LEU A 324 -15.30 -3.85 16.38
C LEU A 324 -15.34 -2.46 15.74
N GLN A 325 -16.52 -1.95 15.46
CA GLN A 325 -16.70 -0.59 14.99
C GLN A 325 -16.53 0.40 16.16
N LEU A 326 -15.86 1.52 15.89
CA LEU A 326 -15.77 2.60 16.87
C LEU A 326 -17.11 3.34 16.95
N ALA A 327 -17.45 3.81 18.14
CA ALA A 327 -18.61 4.69 18.30
C ALA A 327 -18.41 5.97 17.46
N PRO A 328 -19.48 6.50 16.82
CA PRO A 328 -19.38 7.78 16.13
C PRO A 328 -18.89 8.85 17.10
N VAL A 329 -17.86 9.61 16.71
CA VAL A 329 -17.42 10.77 17.48
C VAL A 329 -18.53 11.82 17.38
N GLU A 330 -19.21 12.11 18.49
CA GLU A 330 -20.14 13.24 18.52
C GLU A 330 -19.36 14.53 18.22
N PRO A 331 -19.82 15.36 17.27
CA PRO A 331 -19.15 16.61 16.97
C PRO A 331 -19.12 17.45 18.26
N GLN A 332 -17.91 17.71 18.76
CA GLN A 332 -17.74 18.64 19.86
C GLN A 332 -18.31 19.98 19.42
N ALA A 333 -19.33 20.46 20.12
CA ALA A 333 -19.86 21.78 19.90
C ALA A 333 -18.72 22.80 20.07
N VAL A 334 -18.28 23.41 18.97
CA VAL A 334 -17.33 24.52 19.02
C VAL A 334 -17.97 25.61 19.83
N SER A 335 -17.60 25.75 21.09
CA SER A 335 -17.95 26.90 21.91
C SER A 335 -17.19 28.10 21.34
N VAL A 336 -17.89 28.85 20.51
CA VAL A 336 -17.43 30.18 20.09
C VAL A 336 -17.48 31.06 21.33
N ALA A 337 -16.32 31.31 21.94
CA ALA A 337 -16.16 32.30 23.00
C ALA A 337 -15.71 33.64 22.38
#